data_9e72162502a1318d8d1cc2c33c291639
#
_entry.id   9e72162502a1318d8d1cc2c33c291639
#
_cell.length_a   1.000
_cell.length_b   1.000
_cell.length_c   1.000
_cell.angle_alpha   90.00
_cell.angle_beta   90.00
_cell.angle_gamma   90.00
#
_symmetry.space_group_name_H-M   'P 1'
#
loop_
_entity.id
_entity.type
_entity.pdbx_description
1 polymer ?
#
loop_
_entity_poly.entity_id
_entity_poly.type
_entity_poly.pdbx_seq_one_letter_code
_entity_poly.pdbx_strand_id
1 'polypeptide(L)'
;FINYATTLLAAADASVGGKTAVDTPLATNLIGLFNQPEKVYLDIAAWKTLPQRQLSSGMAETIKHACMADKEMFEFLEKHMEDIFAGDREACEYIAKKNCQIKYAVVMKDEKEQGLREILNLGHTVGRAIETVSDYRLLHGEALSIGMVAMTELAHRLGYMTEEEKTAVKNLLEKAKLPVEIPEYIDREALVKKLYTDKKVRDGKLRFVVEKGIGGIVEFEEGVFATPVEEAVARDIIMKMK
;
A
#
# COMPACT_ATOMS: atom_id res chain seq x y z
N PHE A 1 -18.15 10.35 15.23
CA PHE A 1 -16.87 11.06 15.43
C PHE A 1 -16.45 11.82 14.16
N ILE A 2 -15.52 12.76 14.32
CA ILE A 2 -14.94 13.55 13.21
C ILE A 2 -13.43 13.27 13.17
N ASN A 3 -12.91 12.96 11.99
CA ASN A 3 -11.48 12.77 11.75
C ASN A 3 -10.82 14.08 11.30
N TYR A 4 -9.69 14.41 11.89
CA TYR A 4 -8.76 15.43 11.40
C TYR A 4 -7.45 14.75 10.99
N ALA A 5 -7.24 14.58 9.69
CA ALA A 5 -6.05 13.95 9.14
C ALA A 5 -4.93 15.00 8.99
N THR A 6 -3.97 14.96 9.88
CA THR A 6 -2.82 15.89 9.92
C THR A 6 -1.54 15.31 9.33
N THR A 7 -1.55 14.04 8.95
CA THR A 7 -0.45 13.38 8.24
C THR A 7 -0.88 12.97 6.84
N LEU A 8 0.07 12.87 5.91
CA LEU A 8 -0.23 12.37 4.56
C LEU A 8 -0.76 10.92 4.62
N LEU A 9 -0.19 10.07 5.46
CA LEU A 9 -0.66 8.69 5.63
C LEU A 9 -2.13 8.65 6.09
N ALA A 10 -2.52 9.47 7.05
CA ALA A 10 -3.90 9.55 7.49
C ALA A 10 -4.82 10.07 6.39
N ALA A 11 -4.39 11.09 5.64
CA ALA A 11 -5.16 11.66 4.53
C ALA A 11 -5.31 10.68 3.36
N ALA A 12 -4.27 9.92 3.05
CA ALA A 12 -4.32 8.94 1.96
C ALA A 12 -5.13 7.70 2.34
N ASP A 13 -4.97 7.18 3.56
CA ASP A 13 -5.54 5.88 3.93
C ASP A 13 -6.36 5.89 5.23
N ALA A 14 -5.76 6.16 6.37
CA ALA A 14 -6.32 5.78 7.68
C ALA A 14 -7.62 6.52 8.05
N SER A 15 -7.84 7.75 7.58
CA SER A 15 -9.00 8.56 7.94
C SER A 15 -10.28 8.22 7.17
N VAL A 16 -10.19 7.47 6.08
CA VAL A 16 -11.30 7.11 5.19
C VAL A 16 -11.58 5.63 5.25
N GLY A 17 -12.84 5.22 5.33
CA GLY A 17 -13.26 3.82 5.17
C GLY A 17 -13.70 3.11 6.44
N GLY A 18 -13.78 3.81 7.57
CA GLY A 18 -14.48 3.37 8.78
C GLY A 18 -13.87 2.17 9.51
N LYS A 19 -12.70 1.68 9.13
CA LYS A 19 -11.99 0.67 9.90
C LYS A 19 -11.37 1.33 11.13
N THR A 20 -11.95 1.08 12.31
CA THR A 20 -11.44 1.57 13.59
C THR A 20 -11.01 0.38 14.42
N ALA A 21 -9.73 0.33 14.78
CA ALA A 21 -9.20 -0.78 15.56
C ALA A 21 -7.99 -0.35 16.40
N VAL A 22 -7.69 -1.17 17.40
CA VAL A 22 -6.53 -1.01 18.29
C VAL A 22 -5.70 -2.29 18.23
N ASP A 23 -4.41 -2.11 18.09
CA ASP A 23 -3.45 -3.19 18.19
C ASP A 23 -3.22 -3.54 19.68
N THR A 24 -3.08 -4.80 19.95
CA THR A 24 -2.76 -5.32 21.28
C THR A 24 -1.50 -6.18 21.20
N PRO A 25 -0.84 -6.46 22.34
CA PRO A 25 0.28 -7.41 22.35
C PRO A 25 -0.07 -8.81 21.85
N LEU A 26 -1.35 -9.16 21.82
CA LEU A 26 -1.83 -10.50 21.42
C LEU A 26 -2.10 -10.59 19.92
N ALA A 27 -2.60 -9.53 19.30
CA ALA A 27 -2.88 -9.50 17.87
C ALA A 27 -3.12 -8.06 17.36
N THR A 28 -2.82 -7.84 16.08
CA THR A 28 -3.13 -6.62 15.33
C THR A 28 -4.64 -6.52 15.09
N ASN A 29 -5.21 -5.32 15.24
CA ASN A 29 -6.63 -5.04 15.03
C ASN A 29 -7.57 -5.96 15.81
N LEU A 30 -7.16 -6.42 16.99
CA LEU A 30 -7.94 -7.38 17.79
C LEU A 30 -9.26 -6.79 18.29
N ILE A 31 -9.25 -5.53 18.69
CA ILE A 31 -10.42 -4.79 19.15
C ILE A 31 -10.72 -3.71 18.12
N GLY A 32 -11.82 -3.86 17.41
CA GLY A 32 -12.20 -2.91 16.36
C GLY A 32 -13.59 -3.16 15.83
N LEU A 33 -14.08 -2.17 15.08
CA LEU A 33 -15.36 -2.23 14.40
C LEU A 33 -15.35 -1.35 13.15
N PHE A 34 -16.32 -1.58 12.27
CA PHE A 34 -16.60 -0.65 11.18
C PHE A 34 -17.49 0.48 11.71
N ASN A 35 -16.94 1.68 11.79
CA ASN A 35 -17.64 2.88 12.20
C ASN A 35 -17.21 4.07 11.33
N GLN A 36 -18.10 4.53 10.46
CA GLN A 36 -17.77 5.64 9.56
C GLN A 36 -17.73 6.96 10.32
N PRO A 37 -16.72 7.83 10.03
CA PRO A 37 -16.73 9.17 10.56
C PRO A 37 -17.88 9.99 9.92
N GLU A 38 -18.46 10.89 10.67
CA GLU A 38 -19.45 11.85 10.16
C GLU A 38 -18.82 12.84 9.17
N LYS A 39 -17.57 13.23 9.44
CA LYS A 39 -16.76 14.10 8.57
C LYS A 39 -15.28 13.73 8.67
N VAL A 40 -14.58 13.97 7.57
CA VAL A 40 -13.12 13.88 7.50
C VAL A 40 -12.58 15.21 7.00
N TYR A 41 -11.69 15.83 7.79
CA TYR A 41 -10.93 17.01 7.40
C TYR A 41 -9.50 16.59 7.08
N LEU A 42 -9.02 16.95 5.89
CA LEU A 42 -7.64 16.70 5.46
C LEU A 42 -6.87 18.03 5.59
N ASP A 43 -6.00 18.13 6.57
CA ASP A 43 -5.19 19.31 6.80
C ASP A 43 -3.83 19.18 6.12
N ILE A 44 -3.76 19.60 4.86
CA ILE A 44 -2.52 19.55 4.07
C ILE A 44 -1.46 20.54 4.60
N ALA A 45 -1.84 21.60 5.30
CA ALA A 45 -0.88 22.54 5.85
C ALA A 45 -0.04 21.90 6.97
N ALA A 46 -0.61 20.94 7.70
CA ALA A 46 0.12 20.19 8.72
C ALA A 46 1.26 19.35 8.15
N TRP A 47 1.20 18.97 6.84
CA TRP A 47 2.27 18.17 6.22
C TRP A 47 3.61 18.91 6.17
N LYS A 48 3.61 20.25 6.16
CA LYS A 48 4.84 21.06 6.19
C LYS A 48 5.68 20.87 7.45
N THR A 49 5.08 20.39 8.52
CA THR A 49 5.76 20.14 9.79
C THR A 49 6.12 18.68 10.00
N LEU A 50 5.74 17.80 9.07
CA LEU A 50 6.09 16.38 9.16
C LEU A 50 7.59 16.18 8.91
N PRO A 51 8.25 15.31 9.69
CA PRO A 51 9.56 14.80 9.31
C PRO A 51 9.52 14.17 7.91
N GLN A 52 10.56 14.38 7.12
CA GLN A 52 10.68 13.86 5.75
C GLN A 52 10.32 12.37 5.66
N ARG A 53 10.80 11.55 6.61
CA ARG A 53 10.53 10.11 6.67
C ARG A 53 9.05 9.79 6.80
N GLN A 54 8.29 10.58 7.57
CA GLN A 54 6.85 10.41 7.74
C GLN A 54 6.07 10.83 6.49
N LEU A 55 6.52 11.89 5.81
CA LEU A 55 5.93 12.34 4.56
C LEU A 55 6.15 11.27 3.48
N SER A 56 7.37 10.74 3.35
CA SER A 56 7.70 9.62 2.45
C SER A 56 6.84 8.39 2.75
N SER A 57 6.69 8.03 4.03
CA SER A 57 5.83 6.90 4.42
C SER A 57 4.37 7.09 3.95
N GLY A 58 3.83 8.30 4.04
CA GLY A 58 2.49 8.60 3.51
C GLY A 58 2.41 8.52 1.98
N MET A 59 3.51 8.83 1.27
CA MET A 59 3.58 8.72 -0.18
C MET A 59 3.44 7.28 -0.68
N ALA A 60 3.80 6.27 0.10
CA ALA A 60 3.64 4.87 -0.31
C ALA A 60 2.17 4.53 -0.60
N GLU A 61 1.23 4.96 0.25
CA GLU A 61 -0.20 4.78 0.02
C GLU A 61 -0.70 5.59 -1.18
N THR A 62 -0.17 6.79 -1.38
CA THR A 62 -0.48 7.64 -2.53
C THR A 62 -0.06 6.97 -3.84
N ILE A 63 1.17 6.43 -3.89
CA ILE A 63 1.69 5.70 -5.04
C ILE A 63 0.89 4.40 -5.26
N LYS A 64 0.56 3.68 -4.20
CA LYS A 64 -0.30 2.49 -4.28
C LYS A 64 -1.64 2.82 -4.94
N HIS A 65 -2.30 3.89 -4.53
CA HIS A 65 -3.56 4.32 -5.14
C HIS A 65 -3.42 4.63 -6.62
N ALA A 66 -2.34 5.29 -7.02
CA ALA A 66 -2.04 5.57 -8.42
C ALA A 66 -1.82 4.26 -9.21
N CYS A 67 -1.00 3.35 -8.70
CA CYS A 67 -0.72 2.06 -9.34
C CYS A 67 -1.98 1.20 -9.50
N MET A 68 -2.89 1.22 -8.51
CA MET A 68 -4.07 0.36 -8.53
C MET A 68 -5.26 0.93 -9.30
N ALA A 69 -5.36 2.26 -9.51
CA ALA A 69 -6.62 2.84 -9.97
C ALA A 69 -6.51 4.11 -10.83
N ASP A 70 -5.35 4.76 -10.95
CA ASP A 70 -5.27 6.07 -11.61
C ASP A 70 -3.89 6.33 -12.23
N LYS A 71 -3.77 5.99 -13.53
CA LYS A 71 -2.53 6.22 -14.29
C LYS A 71 -2.18 7.70 -14.43
N GLU A 72 -3.18 8.60 -14.56
CA GLU A 72 -2.91 10.04 -14.64
C GLU A 72 -2.31 10.56 -13.34
N MET A 73 -2.77 10.04 -12.21
CA MET A 73 -2.18 10.34 -10.91
C MET A 73 -0.74 9.82 -10.82
N PHE A 74 -0.44 8.65 -11.38
CA PHE A 74 0.93 8.12 -11.42
C PHE A 74 1.85 9.07 -12.21
N GLU A 75 1.45 9.48 -13.41
CA GLU A 75 2.19 10.43 -14.24
C GLU A 75 2.34 11.81 -13.58
N PHE A 76 1.34 12.23 -12.81
CA PHE A 76 1.43 13.46 -12.01
C PHE A 76 2.49 13.33 -10.92
N LEU A 77 2.51 12.21 -10.19
CA LEU A 77 3.50 11.95 -9.15
C LEU A 77 4.93 11.91 -9.70
N GLU A 78 5.14 11.33 -10.89
CA GLU A 78 6.45 11.35 -11.55
C GLU A 78 6.96 12.78 -11.81
N LYS A 79 6.07 13.69 -12.15
CA LYS A 79 6.43 15.08 -12.49
C LYS A 79 6.56 16.00 -11.26
N HIS A 80 5.69 15.80 -10.26
CA HIS A 80 5.49 16.76 -9.16
C HIS A 80 5.94 16.26 -7.78
N MET A 81 6.72 15.18 -7.71
CA MET A 81 7.15 14.63 -6.42
C MET A 81 7.91 15.66 -5.57
N GLU A 82 8.78 16.44 -6.20
CA GLU A 82 9.56 17.47 -5.50
C GLU A 82 8.67 18.63 -5.02
N ASP A 83 7.68 19.03 -5.80
CA ASP A 83 6.70 20.06 -5.43
C ASP A 83 5.91 19.62 -4.20
N ILE A 84 5.48 18.34 -4.17
CA ILE A 84 4.78 17.75 -3.02
C ILE A 84 5.66 17.80 -1.77
N PHE A 85 6.93 17.40 -1.87
CA PHE A 85 7.87 17.44 -0.76
C PHE A 85 8.23 18.87 -0.31
N ALA A 86 8.20 19.84 -1.22
CA ALA A 86 8.33 21.25 -0.92
C ALA A 86 7.08 21.85 -0.25
N GLY A 87 5.97 21.10 -0.22
CA GLY A 87 4.70 21.55 0.34
C GLY A 87 3.96 22.54 -0.56
N ASP A 88 4.14 22.40 -1.89
CA ASP A 88 3.34 23.16 -2.86
C ASP A 88 1.86 22.86 -2.63
N ARG A 89 1.07 23.92 -2.57
CA ARG A 89 -0.33 23.80 -2.18
C ARG A 89 -1.15 23.03 -3.21
N GLU A 90 -0.97 23.36 -4.49
CA GLU A 90 -1.78 22.78 -5.57
C GLU A 90 -1.48 21.30 -5.74
N ALA A 91 -0.20 20.92 -5.67
CA ALA A 91 0.23 19.53 -5.73
C ALA A 91 -0.28 18.70 -4.51
N CYS A 92 -0.21 19.29 -3.31
CA CYS A 92 -0.71 18.64 -2.11
C CYS A 92 -2.25 18.49 -2.11
N GLU A 93 -2.99 19.53 -2.54
CA GLU A 93 -4.45 19.46 -2.70
C GLU A 93 -4.86 18.40 -3.73
N TYR A 94 -4.14 18.31 -4.85
CA TYR A 94 -4.40 17.33 -5.89
C TYR A 94 -4.30 15.90 -5.34
N ILE A 95 -3.19 15.54 -4.69
CA ILE A 95 -3.01 14.18 -4.16
C ILE A 95 -3.97 13.88 -3.01
N ALA A 96 -4.26 14.83 -2.14
CA ALA A 96 -5.25 14.66 -1.08
C ALA A 96 -6.63 14.31 -1.64
N LYS A 97 -7.07 15.07 -2.65
CA LYS A 97 -8.35 14.86 -3.34
C LYS A 97 -8.38 13.50 -4.05
N LYS A 98 -7.34 13.16 -4.82
CA LYS A 98 -7.26 11.90 -5.57
C LYS A 98 -7.27 10.69 -4.64
N ASN A 99 -6.46 10.68 -3.59
CA ASN A 99 -6.45 9.61 -2.58
C ASN A 99 -7.84 9.39 -1.98
N CYS A 100 -8.49 10.47 -1.55
CA CYS A 100 -9.82 10.39 -0.97
C CYS A 100 -10.84 9.84 -1.98
N GLN A 101 -10.82 10.31 -3.23
CA GLN A 101 -11.73 9.85 -4.29
C GLN A 101 -11.57 8.37 -4.58
N ILE A 102 -10.32 7.89 -4.77
CA ILE A 102 -10.02 6.49 -5.07
C ILE A 102 -10.49 5.60 -3.92
N LYS A 103 -10.07 5.93 -2.70
CA LYS A 103 -10.43 5.09 -1.54
C LYS A 103 -11.92 5.11 -1.26
N TYR A 104 -12.56 6.28 -1.33
CA TYR A 104 -14.00 6.42 -1.14
C TYR A 104 -14.79 5.62 -2.18
N ALA A 105 -14.40 5.66 -3.45
CA ALA A 105 -15.05 4.90 -4.51
C ALA A 105 -15.02 3.38 -4.26
N VAL A 106 -13.91 2.87 -3.73
CA VAL A 106 -13.77 1.45 -3.35
C VAL A 106 -14.63 1.12 -2.12
N VAL A 107 -14.54 1.95 -1.07
CA VAL A 107 -15.28 1.73 0.18
C VAL A 107 -16.80 1.79 -0.01
N MET A 108 -17.28 2.72 -0.84
CA MET A 108 -18.72 2.84 -1.12
C MET A 108 -19.30 1.63 -1.87
N LYS A 109 -18.47 0.95 -2.65
CA LYS A 109 -18.89 -0.28 -3.36
C LYS A 109 -18.78 -1.53 -2.49
N ASP A 110 -17.87 -1.52 -1.52
CA ASP A 110 -17.60 -2.67 -0.65
C ASP A 110 -17.15 -2.22 0.75
N GLU A 111 -18.09 -1.74 1.56
CA GLU A 111 -17.80 -1.23 2.91
C GLU A 111 -17.21 -2.30 3.82
N LYS A 112 -17.68 -3.54 3.72
CA LYS A 112 -17.35 -4.65 4.63
C LYS A 112 -16.22 -5.55 4.14
N GLU A 113 -15.54 -5.17 3.04
CA GLU A 113 -14.40 -5.93 2.49
C GLU A 113 -14.78 -7.39 2.14
N GLN A 114 -15.83 -7.53 1.34
CA GLN A 114 -16.32 -8.85 0.89
C GLN A 114 -15.78 -9.24 -0.51
N GLY A 115 -15.10 -8.33 -1.21
CA GLY A 115 -14.55 -8.56 -2.55
C GLY A 115 -13.71 -7.37 -3.02
N LEU A 116 -14.33 -6.37 -3.66
CA LEU A 116 -13.61 -5.25 -4.30
C LEU A 116 -12.62 -4.54 -3.37
N ARG A 117 -12.98 -4.33 -2.11
CA ARG A 117 -12.12 -3.61 -1.16
C ARG A 117 -10.79 -4.32 -0.89
N GLU A 118 -10.67 -5.60 -1.26
CA GLU A 118 -9.43 -6.35 -1.17
C GLU A 118 -8.30 -5.73 -2.02
N ILE A 119 -8.62 -5.00 -3.10
CA ILE A 119 -7.62 -4.31 -3.94
C ILE A 119 -6.74 -3.34 -3.15
N LEU A 120 -7.27 -2.74 -2.08
CA LEU A 120 -6.51 -1.88 -1.18
C LEU A 120 -5.36 -2.60 -0.47
N ASN A 121 -5.34 -3.93 -0.50
CA ASN A 121 -4.26 -4.74 0.07
C ASN A 121 -3.08 -4.96 -0.90
N LEU A 122 -3.03 -4.27 -2.06
CA LEU A 122 -1.86 -4.28 -2.93
C LEU A 122 -0.59 -3.96 -2.13
N GLY A 123 0.44 -4.79 -2.24
CA GLY A 123 1.69 -4.66 -1.48
C GLY A 123 1.61 -5.05 0.01
N HIS A 124 0.44 -5.02 0.62
CA HIS A 124 0.29 -5.20 2.07
C HIS A 124 0.59 -6.61 2.56
N THR A 125 0.38 -7.64 1.76
CA THR A 125 0.68 -9.02 2.18
C THR A 125 2.15 -9.16 2.55
N VAL A 126 3.04 -8.67 1.70
CA VAL A 126 4.49 -8.67 1.95
C VAL A 126 4.86 -7.56 2.93
N GLY A 127 4.32 -6.34 2.76
CA GLY A 127 4.62 -5.19 3.61
C GLY A 127 4.38 -5.48 5.10
N ARG A 128 3.22 -6.01 5.48
CA ARG A 128 2.91 -6.35 6.89
C ARG A 128 3.81 -7.44 7.47
N ALA A 129 4.21 -8.40 6.65
CA ALA A 129 5.18 -9.39 7.08
C ALA A 129 6.54 -8.74 7.37
N ILE A 130 6.97 -7.79 6.51
CA ILE A 130 8.18 -6.99 6.69
C ILE A 130 8.09 -6.12 7.96
N GLU A 131 6.97 -5.43 8.20
CA GLU A 131 6.75 -4.66 9.44
C GLU A 131 7.03 -5.53 10.67
N THR A 132 6.44 -6.72 10.69
CA THR A 132 6.59 -7.63 11.83
C THR A 132 8.01 -8.15 11.98
N VAL A 133 8.65 -8.65 10.91
CA VAL A 133 10.01 -9.22 11.00
C VAL A 133 11.10 -8.17 11.18
N SER A 134 10.81 -6.91 10.84
CA SER A 134 11.69 -5.77 11.12
C SER A 134 11.58 -5.29 12.58
N ASP A 135 10.75 -5.92 13.39
CA ASP A 135 10.41 -5.46 14.74
C ASP A 135 9.91 -4.00 14.75
N TYR A 136 9.08 -3.65 13.73
CA TYR A 136 8.51 -2.32 13.50
C TYR A 136 9.56 -1.20 13.38
N ARG A 137 10.80 -1.51 12.99
CA ARG A 137 11.84 -0.53 12.71
C ARG A 137 11.56 0.25 11.43
N LEU A 138 10.91 -0.40 10.46
CA LEU A 138 10.38 0.25 9.27
C LEU A 138 9.01 0.87 9.57
N LEU A 139 8.80 2.07 9.05
CA LEU A 139 7.46 2.66 9.04
C LEU A 139 6.56 1.89 8.07
N HIS A 140 5.25 1.98 8.28
CA HIS A 140 4.25 1.32 7.43
C HIS A 140 4.51 1.53 5.94
N GLY A 141 4.66 2.78 5.49
CA GLY A 141 4.90 3.06 4.07
C GLY A 141 6.24 2.56 3.55
N GLU A 142 7.27 2.49 4.40
CA GLU A 142 8.56 1.91 4.02
C GLU A 142 8.41 0.40 3.75
N ALA A 143 7.73 -0.31 4.62
CA ALA A 143 7.46 -1.73 4.45
C ALA A 143 6.50 -2.00 3.27
N LEU A 144 5.47 -1.15 3.10
CA LEU A 144 4.55 -1.21 1.97
C LEU A 144 5.27 -1.00 0.63
N SER A 145 6.21 -0.06 0.56
CA SER A 145 7.00 0.19 -0.64
C SER A 145 7.75 -1.06 -1.11
N ILE A 146 8.44 -1.74 -0.19
CA ILE A 146 9.12 -3.01 -0.49
C ILE A 146 8.09 -4.07 -0.94
N GLY A 147 6.93 -4.11 -0.27
CA GLY A 147 5.83 -4.99 -0.65
C GLY A 147 5.28 -4.71 -2.05
N MET A 148 5.20 -3.44 -2.46
CA MET A 148 4.79 -3.07 -3.83
C MET A 148 5.83 -3.55 -4.87
N VAL A 149 7.12 -3.38 -4.60
CA VAL A 149 8.18 -3.91 -5.49
C VAL A 149 8.05 -5.42 -5.67
N ALA A 150 7.75 -6.16 -4.59
CA ALA A 150 7.49 -7.60 -4.70
C ALA A 150 6.26 -7.91 -5.58
N MET A 151 5.21 -7.09 -5.49
CA MET A 151 3.99 -7.29 -6.29
C MET A 151 4.19 -6.91 -7.76
N THR A 152 4.94 -5.86 -8.07
CA THR A 152 5.27 -5.53 -9.48
C THR A 152 6.11 -6.63 -10.12
N GLU A 153 7.03 -7.24 -9.38
CA GLU A 153 7.79 -8.41 -9.84
C GLU A 153 6.86 -9.62 -10.08
N LEU A 154 5.91 -9.87 -9.17
CA LEU A 154 4.91 -10.92 -9.36
C LEU A 154 4.03 -10.65 -10.58
N ALA A 155 3.53 -9.42 -10.74
CA ALA A 155 2.70 -9.00 -11.88
C ALA A 155 3.45 -9.18 -13.20
N HIS A 156 4.73 -8.82 -13.25
CA HIS A 156 5.59 -9.02 -14.42
C HIS A 156 5.74 -10.51 -14.76
N ARG A 157 6.04 -11.36 -13.79
CA ARG A 157 6.17 -12.82 -13.99
C ARG A 157 4.88 -13.47 -14.47
N LEU A 158 3.75 -12.95 -14.05
CA LEU A 158 2.43 -13.43 -14.48
C LEU A 158 1.98 -12.84 -15.83
N GLY A 159 2.76 -11.93 -16.43
CA GLY A 159 2.47 -11.30 -17.72
C GLY A 159 1.44 -10.17 -17.67
N TYR A 160 1.14 -9.64 -16.49
CA TYR A 160 0.20 -8.53 -16.31
C TYR A 160 0.87 -7.14 -16.30
N MET A 161 2.20 -7.09 -16.26
CA MET A 161 3.00 -5.86 -16.22
C MET A 161 4.24 -5.99 -17.08
N THR A 162 4.61 -4.93 -17.82
CA THR A 162 5.85 -4.92 -18.61
C THR A 162 7.05 -4.62 -17.71
N GLU A 163 8.27 -4.86 -18.20
CA GLU A 163 9.51 -4.51 -17.48
C GLU A 163 9.64 -2.99 -17.29
N GLU A 164 9.19 -2.22 -18.28
CA GLU A 164 9.19 -0.75 -18.21
C GLU A 164 8.26 -0.24 -17.11
N GLU A 165 7.04 -0.79 -17.02
CA GLU A 165 6.08 -0.42 -15.97
C GLU A 165 6.59 -0.80 -14.58
N LYS A 166 7.15 -2.00 -14.42
CA LYS A 166 7.78 -2.44 -13.17
C LYS A 166 8.90 -1.47 -12.75
N THR A 167 9.76 -1.11 -13.69
CA THR A 167 10.85 -0.16 -13.46
C THR A 167 10.32 1.23 -13.10
N ALA A 168 9.26 1.69 -13.76
CA ALA A 168 8.65 2.98 -13.46
C ALA A 168 8.10 3.05 -12.03
N VAL A 169 7.42 2.00 -11.57
CA VAL A 169 6.92 1.93 -10.18
C VAL A 169 8.08 1.97 -9.18
N LYS A 170 9.14 1.17 -9.41
CA LYS A 170 10.33 1.18 -8.55
C LYS A 170 10.95 2.58 -8.49
N ASN A 171 11.16 3.21 -9.64
CA ASN A 171 11.75 4.55 -9.72
C ASN A 171 10.90 5.61 -9.00
N LEU A 172 9.57 5.51 -9.09
CA LEU A 172 8.68 6.44 -8.40
C LEU A 172 8.74 6.27 -6.88
N LEU A 173 8.84 5.04 -6.38
CA LEU A 173 9.05 4.75 -4.96
C LEU A 173 10.41 5.30 -4.46
N GLU A 174 11.49 5.12 -5.23
CA GLU A 174 12.80 5.69 -4.93
C GLU A 174 12.77 7.24 -4.95
N LYS A 175 12.08 7.84 -5.92
CA LYS A 175 11.88 9.29 -6.00
C LYS A 175 11.12 9.83 -4.78
N ALA A 176 10.20 9.04 -4.23
CA ALA A 176 9.50 9.32 -2.98
C ALA A 176 10.38 9.06 -1.73
N LYS A 177 11.67 8.73 -1.89
CA LYS A 177 12.63 8.42 -0.82
C LYS A 177 12.19 7.24 0.04
N LEU A 178 11.56 6.27 -0.58
CA LEU A 178 11.13 5.02 0.03
C LEU A 178 12.12 3.90 -0.28
N PRO A 179 12.31 2.94 0.64
CA PRO A 179 13.13 1.77 0.36
C PRO A 179 12.44 0.86 -0.66
N VAL A 180 13.20 0.31 -1.58
CA VAL A 180 12.75 -0.62 -2.62
C VAL A 180 13.42 -1.98 -2.53
N GLU A 181 14.24 -2.18 -1.52
CA GLU A 181 15.01 -3.38 -1.24
C GLU A 181 14.74 -3.88 0.18
N ILE A 182 14.83 -5.17 0.39
CA ILE A 182 14.72 -5.74 1.74
C ILE A 182 16.01 -5.44 2.50
N PRO A 183 15.95 -4.71 3.64
CA PRO A 183 17.15 -4.40 4.42
C PRO A 183 17.92 -5.66 4.82
N GLU A 184 19.26 -5.58 4.81
CA GLU A 184 20.15 -6.71 5.12
C GLU A 184 19.92 -7.32 6.50
N TYR A 185 19.46 -6.53 7.48
CA TYR A 185 19.17 -7.02 8.82
C TYR A 185 17.88 -7.85 8.92
N ILE A 186 17.08 -7.92 7.85
CA ILE A 186 15.86 -8.75 7.81
C ILE A 186 16.22 -10.15 7.33
N ASP A 187 15.97 -11.13 8.19
CA ASP A 187 16.05 -12.54 7.82
C ASP A 187 14.94 -12.89 6.81
N ARG A 188 15.32 -13.16 5.57
CA ARG A 188 14.40 -13.49 4.47
C ARG A 188 13.69 -14.81 4.67
N GLU A 189 14.31 -15.78 5.36
CA GLU A 189 13.66 -17.04 5.71
C GLU A 189 12.56 -16.81 6.75
N ALA A 190 12.83 -16.00 7.75
CA ALA A 190 11.83 -15.59 8.72
C ALA A 190 10.68 -14.81 8.04
N LEU A 191 10.98 -13.97 7.04
CA LEU A 191 9.98 -13.23 6.27
C LEU A 191 9.08 -14.19 5.48
N VAL A 192 9.65 -15.16 4.75
CA VAL A 192 8.88 -16.18 4.03
C VAL A 192 8.00 -16.96 5.00
N LYS A 193 8.55 -17.43 6.12
CA LYS A 193 7.78 -18.13 7.15
C LYS A 193 6.63 -17.26 7.69
N LYS A 194 6.86 -15.96 7.91
CA LYS A 194 5.84 -15.04 8.40
C LYS A 194 4.68 -14.88 7.42
N LEU A 195 4.94 -14.82 6.12
CA LEU A 195 3.91 -14.74 5.08
C LEU A 195 2.88 -15.89 5.21
N TYR A 196 3.33 -17.10 5.54
CA TYR A 196 2.47 -18.30 5.63
C TYR A 196 1.85 -18.51 7.02
N THR A 197 2.24 -17.74 8.03
CA THR A 197 1.64 -17.81 9.39
C THR A 197 0.50 -16.79 9.60
N ASP A 198 0.26 -15.88 8.65
CA ASP A 198 -0.81 -14.89 8.76
C ASP A 198 -2.19 -15.50 8.42
N LYS A 199 -3.26 -14.94 9.00
CA LYS A 199 -4.67 -15.36 8.84
C LYS A 199 -5.22 -15.33 7.41
N LYS A 200 -4.44 -14.80 6.45
CA LYS A 200 -4.79 -14.72 5.03
C LYS A 200 -4.57 -16.02 4.25
N VAL A 201 -4.03 -17.05 4.90
CA VAL A 201 -3.89 -18.38 4.31
C VAL A 201 -5.26 -19.06 4.32
N ARG A 202 -5.97 -19.04 3.19
CA ARG A 202 -7.19 -19.84 2.97
C ARG A 202 -6.77 -21.12 2.27
N ASP A 203 -7.18 -22.25 2.81
CA ASP A 203 -6.85 -23.59 2.26
C ASP A 203 -5.35 -23.84 2.07
N GLY A 204 -4.51 -23.31 2.96
CA GLY A 204 -3.05 -23.46 2.89
C GLY A 204 -2.36 -22.62 1.81
N LYS A 205 -3.09 -21.75 1.10
CA LYS A 205 -2.54 -20.91 0.02
C LYS A 205 -2.60 -19.43 0.39
N LEU A 206 -1.48 -18.76 0.24
CA LEU A 206 -1.37 -17.31 0.38
C LEU A 206 -1.88 -16.65 -0.90
N ARG A 207 -2.72 -15.62 -0.74
CA ARG A 207 -3.34 -14.89 -1.86
C ARG A 207 -2.76 -13.48 -1.96
N PHE A 208 -2.57 -13.04 -3.20
CA PHE A 208 -2.00 -11.73 -3.51
C PHE A 208 -2.90 -10.95 -4.47
N VAL A 209 -3.02 -9.66 -4.21
CA VAL A 209 -3.55 -8.69 -5.16
C VAL A 209 -2.45 -8.34 -6.14
N VAL A 210 -2.75 -8.32 -7.44
CA VAL A 210 -1.76 -8.15 -8.51
C VAL A 210 -2.16 -6.99 -9.40
N GLU A 211 -1.21 -6.14 -9.75
CA GLU A 211 -1.41 -5.05 -10.70
C GLU A 211 -1.66 -5.58 -12.13
N LYS A 212 -2.47 -4.82 -12.89
CA LYS A 212 -2.67 -4.98 -14.34
C LYS A 212 -2.16 -3.73 -15.04
N GLY A 213 -0.86 -3.68 -15.29
CA GLY A 213 -0.19 -2.46 -15.68
C GLY A 213 -0.28 -1.38 -14.59
N ILE A 214 0.06 -0.13 -14.93
CA ILE A 214 -0.09 1.02 -14.03
C ILE A 214 -1.52 1.56 -14.16
N GLY A 215 -2.21 1.68 -13.01
CA GLY A 215 -3.58 2.21 -12.93
C GLY A 215 -4.67 1.14 -12.93
N GLY A 216 -4.32 -0.14 -12.73
CA GLY A 216 -5.29 -1.23 -12.71
C GLY A 216 -4.90 -2.40 -11.83
N ILE A 217 -5.91 -3.20 -11.45
CA ILE A 217 -5.76 -4.46 -10.70
C ILE A 217 -6.36 -5.60 -11.53
N VAL A 218 -5.76 -6.77 -11.42
CA VAL A 218 -6.29 -7.97 -12.07
C VAL A 218 -7.54 -8.44 -11.34
N GLU A 219 -8.63 -8.57 -12.09
CA GLU A 219 -9.79 -9.33 -11.67
C GLU A 219 -9.67 -10.74 -12.28
N PHE A 220 -9.41 -11.74 -11.43
CA PHE A 220 -9.15 -13.11 -11.87
C PHE A 220 -10.42 -13.86 -12.24
N GLU A 221 -11.49 -13.59 -11.51
CA GLU A 221 -12.86 -14.03 -11.72
C GLU A 221 -13.79 -12.90 -11.27
N GLU A 222 -15.06 -12.93 -11.61
CA GLU A 222 -16.04 -11.90 -11.22
C GLU A 222 -16.00 -11.67 -9.70
N GLY A 223 -15.63 -10.45 -9.29
CA GLY A 223 -15.50 -10.04 -7.88
C GLY A 223 -14.30 -10.61 -7.13
N VAL A 224 -13.37 -11.32 -7.80
CA VAL A 224 -12.17 -11.94 -7.19
C VAL A 224 -10.91 -11.20 -7.61
N PHE A 225 -10.30 -10.47 -6.70
CA PHE A 225 -9.15 -9.59 -6.95
C PHE A 225 -7.82 -10.11 -6.39
N ALA A 226 -7.82 -11.24 -5.67
CA ALA A 226 -6.60 -11.87 -5.19
C ALA A 226 -6.49 -13.31 -5.71
N THR A 227 -5.28 -13.70 -6.08
CA THR A 227 -4.98 -15.05 -6.59
C THR A 227 -4.06 -15.81 -5.64
N PRO A 228 -4.25 -17.13 -5.48
CA PRO A 228 -3.27 -17.95 -4.79
C PRO A 228 -1.97 -18.02 -5.59
N VAL A 229 -0.84 -17.92 -4.90
CA VAL A 229 0.50 -18.04 -5.49
C VAL A 229 1.23 -19.19 -4.80
N GLU A 230 1.92 -20.00 -5.58
CA GLU A 230 2.72 -21.10 -5.06
C GLU A 230 3.86 -20.56 -4.16
N GLU A 231 4.11 -21.22 -3.04
CA GLU A 231 5.14 -20.82 -2.08
C GLU A 231 6.51 -20.63 -2.74
N ALA A 232 6.87 -21.52 -3.64
CA ALA A 232 8.14 -21.46 -4.38
C ALA A 232 8.31 -20.15 -5.16
N VAL A 233 7.22 -19.61 -5.74
CA VAL A 233 7.24 -18.34 -6.49
C VAL A 233 7.41 -17.15 -5.55
N ALA A 234 6.62 -17.09 -4.49
CA ALA A 234 6.72 -16.02 -3.50
C ALA A 234 8.10 -16.02 -2.82
N ARG A 235 8.59 -17.21 -2.45
CA ARG A 235 9.94 -17.40 -1.90
C ARG A 235 11.02 -16.90 -2.86
N ASP A 236 10.96 -17.30 -4.14
CA ASP A 236 11.95 -16.89 -5.13
C ASP A 236 12.00 -15.37 -5.32
N ILE A 237 10.83 -14.71 -5.32
CA ILE A 237 10.75 -13.25 -5.36
C ILE A 237 11.48 -12.65 -4.14
N ILE A 238 11.11 -13.04 -2.92
CA ILE A 238 11.69 -12.51 -1.67
C ILE A 238 13.22 -12.73 -1.63
N MET A 239 13.69 -13.91 -2.03
CA MET A 239 15.12 -14.23 -1.99
C MET A 239 15.94 -13.46 -3.01
N LYS A 240 15.34 -13.09 -4.16
CA LYS A 240 16.02 -12.35 -5.24
C LYS A 240 15.90 -10.84 -5.14
N MET A 241 14.99 -10.31 -4.35
CA MET A 241 14.94 -8.86 -4.07
C MET A 241 16.25 -8.44 -3.40
N LYS A 242 16.91 -7.48 -4.01
CA LYS A 242 18.13 -6.90 -3.41
C LYS A 242 17.78 -5.98 -2.28
#